data_f7e2700c557659451c778db6427d199a
#
_entry.id   f7e2700c557659451c778db6427d199a
#
_cell.length_a   1.000
_cell.length_b   1.000
_cell.length_c   1.000
_cell.angle_alpha   90.00
_cell.angle_beta   90.00
_cell.angle_gamma   90.00
#
_symmetry.space_group_name_H-M   'P 1'
#
loop_
_entity.id
_entity.type
_entity.pdbx_description
1 polymer ?
#
loop_
_entity_poly.entity_id
_entity_poly.type
_entity_poly.pdbx_seq_one_letter_code
_entity_poly.pdbx_strand_id
1 'polypeptide(L)'
;MQRKIRGQMSESFLIAGILSISGGLQDAYTYMYRGKVFANAQTGNIVLLSQNLVDRNWQAALRYFSPLLFFALGVAMAECIRMRYQKAQRIHWRQLVLVTEIVLLFAVGFFPNEMDLLANAMVSFACAMQVQAFRKVNGYAFASTMCIGNLRSGMESLCAYGKTKDKKILQKSGYYFGIIFLFAIGAALGGHMIKYIGAKAIWISCLILLISFLCMFIKEEKEEHPEIMEEEQEIRDNLKNIRKEAKDVEHILEDDFRSQIEKK
;
A
#
# COMPACT_ATOMS: atom_id res chain seq x y z
N MET A 1 -29.23 -16.54 8.36
CA MET A 1 -28.36 -16.54 7.18
C MET A 1 -27.38 -15.38 7.35
N GLN A 2 -26.19 -15.62 7.93
CA GLN A 2 -25.20 -14.56 8.14
C GLN A 2 -24.59 -14.19 6.77
N ARG A 3 -24.87 -12.98 6.28
CA ARG A 3 -24.14 -12.38 5.16
C ARG A 3 -22.65 -12.36 5.52
N LYS A 4 -21.85 -13.21 4.87
CA LYS A 4 -20.39 -13.08 4.89
C LYS A 4 -20.09 -11.66 4.39
N ILE A 5 -19.65 -10.79 5.30
CA ILE A 5 -19.14 -9.47 4.94
C ILE A 5 -17.87 -9.75 4.13
N ARG A 6 -18.00 -9.75 2.79
CA ARG A 6 -16.82 -9.72 1.89
C ARG A 6 -16.13 -8.39 2.16
N GLY A 7 -14.91 -8.43 2.68
CA GLY A 7 -14.14 -7.24 3.00
C GLY A 7 -13.96 -6.36 1.75
N GLN A 8 -14.13 -5.04 1.92
CA GLN A 8 -13.91 -4.06 0.85
C GLN A 8 -12.51 -4.24 0.25
N MET A 9 -12.34 -4.05 -1.06
CA MET A 9 -11.05 -4.17 -1.75
C MET A 9 -9.99 -3.23 -1.16
N SER A 10 -10.40 -2.04 -0.75
CA SER A 10 -9.56 -1.07 -0.04
C SER A 10 -8.96 -1.61 1.27
N GLU A 11 -9.47 -2.72 1.79
CA GLU A 11 -8.94 -3.41 2.97
C GLU A 11 -8.22 -4.73 2.60
N SER A 12 -7.95 -4.99 1.32
CA SER A 12 -7.21 -6.17 0.88
C SER A 12 -5.71 -6.04 1.17
N PHE A 13 -5.02 -7.18 1.35
CA PHE A 13 -3.57 -7.22 1.48
C PHE A 13 -2.85 -6.68 0.24
N LEU A 14 -3.43 -6.85 -0.95
CA LEU A 14 -2.87 -6.33 -2.21
C LEU A 14 -2.76 -4.80 -2.17
N ILE A 15 -3.86 -4.11 -1.87
CA ILE A 15 -3.87 -2.64 -1.79
C ILE A 15 -2.94 -2.17 -0.68
N ALA A 16 -3.01 -2.78 0.50
CA ALA A 16 -2.12 -2.45 1.61
C ALA A 16 -0.63 -2.61 1.24
N GLY A 17 -0.29 -3.66 0.49
CA GLY A 17 1.08 -3.90 0.01
C GLY A 17 1.53 -2.84 -0.98
N ILE A 18 0.69 -2.49 -1.96
CA ILE A 18 0.99 -1.43 -2.94
C ILE A 18 1.20 -0.09 -2.23
N LEU A 19 0.33 0.26 -1.27
CA LEU A 19 0.45 1.48 -0.47
C LEU A 19 1.72 1.47 0.41
N SER A 20 2.13 0.31 0.92
CA SER A 20 3.36 0.19 1.72
C SER A 20 4.61 0.40 0.88
N ILE A 21 4.65 -0.12 -0.35
CA ILE A 21 5.74 0.15 -1.31
C ILE A 21 5.83 1.66 -1.58
N SER A 22 4.68 2.31 -1.85
CA SER A 22 4.62 3.76 -2.05
C SER A 22 5.14 4.51 -0.83
N GLY A 23 4.70 4.15 0.38
CA GLY A 23 5.12 4.79 1.63
C GLY A 23 6.62 4.66 1.91
N GLY A 24 7.20 3.48 1.64
CA GLY A 24 8.64 3.26 1.75
C GLY A 24 9.45 4.12 0.78
N LEU A 25 8.97 4.23 -0.47
CA LEU A 25 9.59 5.09 -1.49
C LEU A 25 9.53 6.56 -1.07
N GLN A 26 8.40 7.04 -0.55
CA GLN A 26 8.21 8.40 -0.08
C GLN A 26 9.15 8.74 1.09
N ASP A 27 9.31 7.83 2.07
CA ASP A 27 10.26 8.02 3.17
C ASP A 27 11.71 8.05 2.69
N ALA A 28 12.11 7.15 1.79
CA ALA A 28 13.43 7.17 1.17
C ALA A 28 13.66 8.47 0.40
N TYR A 29 12.66 8.94 -0.35
CA TYR A 29 12.74 10.17 -1.12
C TYR A 29 12.97 11.39 -0.23
N THR A 30 12.16 11.58 0.80
CA THR A 30 12.29 12.74 1.68
C THR A 30 13.59 12.68 2.50
N TYR A 31 13.99 11.50 2.96
CA TYR A 31 15.22 11.35 3.72
C TYR A 31 16.48 11.48 2.88
N MET A 32 16.54 10.86 1.71
CA MET A 32 17.78 10.82 0.92
C MET A 32 17.93 12.04 0.00
N TYR A 33 16.82 12.63 -0.47
CA TYR A 33 16.84 13.70 -1.47
C TYR A 33 16.39 15.06 -0.91
N ARG A 34 15.47 15.11 0.07
CA ARG A 34 14.84 16.35 0.56
C ARG A 34 15.30 16.75 1.97
N GLY A 35 16.62 16.63 2.26
CA GLY A 35 17.21 17.22 3.46
C GLY A 35 17.06 16.41 4.74
N LYS A 36 17.07 15.06 4.66
CA LYS A 36 17.13 14.14 5.81
C LYS A 36 15.90 14.19 6.75
N VAL A 37 14.73 14.39 6.19
CA VAL A 37 13.44 14.42 6.89
C VAL A 37 12.65 13.15 6.55
N PHE A 38 11.97 12.56 7.52
CA PHE A 38 11.06 11.46 7.26
C PHE A 38 9.63 11.97 7.02
N ALA A 39 8.98 11.51 5.94
CA ALA A 39 7.59 11.85 5.68
C ALA A 39 6.62 11.13 6.64
N ASN A 40 6.92 9.87 6.98
CA ASN A 40 6.05 9.00 7.80
C ASN A 40 6.61 8.76 9.21
N ALA A 41 7.93 8.64 9.37
CA ALA A 41 8.56 8.30 10.65
C ALA A 41 8.68 9.51 11.57
N GLN A 42 7.55 10.04 12.03
CA GLN A 42 7.48 11.28 12.81
C GLN A 42 8.25 11.24 14.14
N THR A 43 8.44 10.05 14.73
CA THR A 43 9.28 9.91 15.95
C THR A 43 10.71 10.41 15.72
N GLY A 44 11.30 10.10 14.55
CA GLY A 44 12.62 10.63 14.20
C GLY A 44 12.63 12.15 14.08
N ASN A 45 11.61 12.72 13.44
CA ASN A 45 11.47 14.16 13.30
C ASN A 45 11.31 14.86 14.67
N ILE A 46 10.57 14.26 15.63
CA ILE A 46 10.44 14.79 17.01
C ILE A 46 11.79 14.82 17.71
N VAL A 47 12.59 13.77 17.63
CA VAL A 47 13.91 13.73 18.26
C VAL A 47 14.83 14.80 17.68
N LEU A 48 14.87 14.90 16.34
CA LEU A 48 15.73 15.87 15.65
C LEU A 48 15.24 17.31 15.87
N LEU A 49 13.93 17.54 15.93
CA LEU A 49 13.36 18.82 16.34
C LEU A 49 13.82 19.22 17.74
N SER A 50 13.68 18.32 18.71
CA SER A 50 14.03 18.59 20.11
C SER A 50 15.50 18.91 20.26
N GLN A 51 16.40 18.18 19.60
CA GLN A 51 17.82 18.46 19.59
C GLN A 51 18.13 19.84 19.03
N ASN A 52 17.58 20.19 17.85
CA ASN A 52 17.84 21.48 17.20
C ASN A 52 17.26 22.67 18.00
N LEU A 53 16.18 22.47 18.76
CA LEU A 53 15.66 23.49 19.68
C LEU A 53 16.65 23.79 20.84
N VAL A 54 17.23 22.71 21.41
CA VAL A 54 18.25 22.84 22.46
C VAL A 54 19.50 23.56 21.92
N ASP A 55 19.94 23.22 20.72
CA ASP A 55 21.09 23.81 20.04
C ASP A 55 20.79 25.22 19.48
N ARG A 56 19.58 25.74 19.67
CA ARG A 56 19.09 27.02 19.13
C ARG A 56 19.21 27.15 17.61
N ASN A 57 19.21 26.03 16.90
CA ASN A 57 19.23 26.00 15.44
C ASN A 57 17.78 26.04 14.88
N TRP A 58 17.22 27.24 14.88
CA TRP A 58 15.81 27.48 14.51
C TRP A 58 15.49 27.05 13.08
N GLN A 59 16.42 27.22 12.16
CA GLN A 59 16.21 26.81 10.76
C GLN A 59 16.07 25.30 10.62
N ALA A 60 16.94 24.53 11.28
CA ALA A 60 16.83 23.07 11.30
C ALA A 60 15.62 22.61 12.12
N ALA A 61 15.30 23.28 13.25
CA ALA A 61 14.11 22.99 14.02
C ALA A 61 12.83 23.14 13.17
N LEU A 62 12.72 24.22 12.38
CA LEU A 62 11.58 24.43 11.47
C LEU A 62 11.48 23.31 10.40
N ARG A 63 12.61 22.81 9.90
CA ARG A 63 12.67 21.70 8.93
C ARG A 63 12.02 20.43 9.47
N TYR A 64 12.21 20.10 10.75
CA TYR A 64 11.61 18.92 11.38
C TYR A 64 10.21 19.18 11.96
N PHE A 65 9.90 20.42 12.32
CA PHE A 65 8.56 20.80 12.79
C PHE A 65 7.52 20.77 11.66
N SER A 66 7.88 21.25 10.46
CA SER A 66 6.98 21.34 9.32
C SER A 66 6.32 19.98 8.97
N PRO A 67 7.04 18.86 8.80
CA PRO A 67 6.42 17.56 8.53
C PRO A 67 5.48 17.10 9.64
N LEU A 68 5.79 17.35 10.90
CA LEU A 68 4.91 17.02 12.03
C LEU A 68 3.57 17.74 11.94
N LEU A 69 3.62 19.07 11.70
CA LEU A 69 2.43 19.88 11.56
C LEU A 69 1.57 19.42 10.36
N PHE A 70 2.21 19.25 9.21
CA PHE A 70 1.49 18.87 7.99
C PHE A 70 0.99 17.41 8.03
N PHE A 71 1.67 16.52 8.73
CA PHE A 71 1.16 15.19 9.02
C PHE A 71 -0.13 15.26 9.85
N ALA A 72 -0.16 16.05 10.92
CA ALA A 72 -1.36 16.25 11.73
C ALA A 72 -2.52 16.84 10.91
N LEU A 73 -2.24 17.84 10.07
CA LEU A 73 -3.22 18.42 9.17
C LEU A 73 -3.74 17.41 8.13
N GLY A 74 -2.87 16.55 7.60
CA GLY A 74 -3.24 15.48 6.67
C GLY A 74 -4.19 14.46 7.30
N VAL A 75 -3.92 14.03 8.55
CA VAL A 75 -4.83 13.17 9.33
C VAL A 75 -6.19 13.84 9.49
N ALA A 76 -6.21 15.13 9.90
CA ALA A 76 -7.44 15.88 10.10
C ALA A 76 -8.24 16.02 8.78
N MET A 77 -7.56 16.33 7.67
CA MET A 77 -8.20 16.46 6.36
C MET A 77 -8.81 15.13 5.90
N ALA A 78 -8.09 14.02 6.02
CA ALA A 78 -8.61 12.70 5.65
C ALA A 78 -9.83 12.31 6.51
N GLU A 79 -9.83 12.67 7.80
CA GLU A 79 -10.98 12.44 8.67
C GLU A 79 -12.18 13.32 8.28
N CYS A 80 -11.96 14.59 7.92
CA CYS A 80 -13.01 15.47 7.40
C CYS A 80 -13.62 14.91 6.10
N ILE A 81 -12.77 14.44 5.17
CA ILE A 81 -13.22 13.79 3.93
C ILE A 81 -14.05 12.54 4.28
N ARG A 82 -13.57 11.71 5.19
CA ARG A 82 -14.28 10.52 5.64
C ARG A 82 -15.68 10.87 6.19
N MET A 83 -15.76 11.81 7.13
CA MET A 83 -17.03 12.21 7.75
C MET A 83 -18.04 12.74 6.73
N ARG A 84 -17.56 13.47 5.72
CA ARG A 84 -18.45 14.07 4.71
C ARG A 84 -18.87 13.08 3.62
N TYR A 85 -17.98 12.20 3.17
CA TYR A 85 -18.19 11.38 1.98
C TYR A 85 -18.31 9.87 2.24
N GLN A 86 -18.21 9.38 3.48
CA GLN A 86 -18.31 7.93 3.78
C GLN A 86 -19.66 7.30 3.41
N LYS A 87 -20.73 8.12 3.25
CA LYS A 87 -22.07 7.70 2.84
C LYS A 87 -22.42 8.02 1.39
N ALA A 88 -21.50 8.63 0.65
CA ALA A 88 -21.73 8.99 -0.75
C ALA A 88 -21.70 7.72 -1.63
N GLN A 89 -22.72 7.59 -2.51
CA GLN A 89 -22.89 6.40 -3.34
C GLN A 89 -22.03 6.42 -4.62
N ARG A 90 -21.62 7.58 -5.12
CA ARG A 90 -20.95 7.73 -6.43
C ARG A 90 -19.43 7.79 -6.37
N ILE A 91 -18.82 8.20 -5.25
CA ILE A 91 -17.37 8.34 -5.11
C ILE A 91 -16.97 7.75 -3.77
N HIS A 92 -16.13 6.73 -3.81
CA HIS A 92 -15.58 6.19 -2.58
C HIS A 92 -14.56 7.17 -1.99
N TRP A 93 -14.77 7.64 -0.76
CA TRP A 93 -13.94 8.66 -0.11
C TRP A 93 -12.44 8.32 -0.08
N ARG A 94 -12.07 7.02 -0.06
CA ARG A 94 -10.68 6.58 -0.13
C ARG A 94 -10.04 6.84 -1.49
N GLN A 95 -10.83 6.77 -2.57
CA GLN A 95 -10.35 7.13 -3.92
C GLN A 95 -10.06 8.62 -4.01
N LEU A 96 -10.88 9.48 -3.38
CA LEU A 96 -10.62 10.91 -3.32
C LEU A 96 -9.31 11.22 -2.58
N VAL A 97 -9.03 10.50 -1.49
CA VAL A 97 -7.74 10.60 -0.77
C VAL A 97 -6.57 10.23 -1.68
N LEU A 98 -6.65 9.11 -2.41
CA LEU A 98 -5.58 8.70 -3.32
C LEU A 98 -5.34 9.70 -4.46
N VAL A 99 -6.42 10.24 -5.05
CA VAL A 99 -6.30 11.28 -6.09
C VAL A 99 -5.60 12.51 -5.53
N THR A 100 -5.98 12.97 -4.34
CA THR A 100 -5.34 14.11 -3.68
C THR A 100 -3.86 13.84 -3.43
N GLU A 101 -3.51 12.65 -2.94
CA GLU A 101 -2.12 12.21 -2.73
C GLU A 101 -1.33 12.23 -4.05
N ILE A 102 -1.86 11.62 -5.12
CA ILE A 102 -1.19 11.60 -6.44
C ILE A 102 -0.93 13.02 -6.94
N VAL A 103 -1.91 13.93 -6.85
CA VAL A 103 -1.75 15.32 -7.29
C VAL A 103 -0.66 16.04 -6.50
N LEU A 104 -0.64 15.89 -5.17
CA LEU A 104 0.37 16.50 -4.31
C LEU A 104 1.78 15.98 -4.63
N LEU A 105 1.95 14.66 -4.72
CA LEU A 105 3.24 14.04 -5.02
C LEU A 105 3.72 14.36 -6.44
N PHE A 106 2.79 14.45 -7.40
CA PHE A 106 3.13 14.86 -8.76
C PHE A 106 3.69 16.29 -8.79
N ALA A 107 3.06 17.23 -8.08
CA ALA A 107 3.55 18.59 -7.94
C ALA A 107 4.93 18.66 -7.28
N VAL A 108 5.18 17.85 -6.24
CA VAL A 108 6.49 17.78 -5.55
C VAL A 108 7.64 17.41 -6.48
N GLY A 109 7.38 16.59 -7.50
CA GLY A 109 8.39 16.19 -8.49
C GLY A 109 8.96 17.35 -9.34
N PHE A 110 8.30 18.50 -9.38
CA PHE A 110 8.78 19.71 -10.07
C PHE A 110 9.52 20.68 -9.15
N PHE A 111 9.50 20.47 -7.83
CA PHE A 111 10.10 21.41 -6.89
C PHE A 111 11.62 21.31 -6.90
N PRO A 112 12.33 22.45 -7.02
CA PRO A 112 13.77 22.52 -6.82
C PRO A 112 14.12 22.29 -5.33
N ASN A 113 15.42 22.08 -5.04
CA ASN A 113 15.87 21.77 -3.66
C ASN A 113 15.67 22.95 -2.68
N GLU A 114 15.62 24.18 -3.19
CA GLU A 114 15.30 25.36 -2.37
C GLU A 114 13.89 25.30 -1.74
N MET A 115 13.01 24.47 -2.32
CA MET A 115 11.65 24.24 -1.81
C MET A 115 11.51 22.97 -0.97
N ASP A 116 12.59 22.40 -0.46
CA ASP A 116 12.57 21.14 0.31
C ASP A 116 11.65 21.20 1.52
N LEU A 117 11.53 22.36 2.18
CA LEU A 117 10.61 22.52 3.30
C LEU A 117 9.15 22.28 2.87
N LEU A 118 8.74 22.88 1.75
CA LEU A 118 7.40 22.73 1.20
C LEU A 118 7.19 21.31 0.64
N ALA A 119 8.20 20.76 -0.05
CA ALA A 119 8.16 19.39 -0.55
C ALA A 119 7.91 18.37 0.58
N ASN A 120 8.69 18.47 1.68
CA ASN A 120 8.54 17.59 2.84
C ASN A 120 7.18 17.78 3.53
N ALA A 121 6.68 19.00 3.64
CA ALA A 121 5.36 19.29 4.17
C ALA A 121 4.26 18.60 3.34
N MET A 122 4.31 18.73 2.02
CA MET A 122 3.32 18.13 1.11
C MET A 122 3.39 16.61 1.12
N VAL A 123 4.58 16.00 1.11
CA VAL A 123 4.73 14.55 1.19
C VAL A 123 4.21 14.03 2.53
N SER A 124 4.55 14.68 3.66
CA SER A 124 4.05 14.28 4.98
C SER A 124 2.54 14.40 5.10
N PHE A 125 1.95 15.45 4.53
CA PHE A 125 0.49 15.62 4.47
C PHE A 125 -0.17 14.49 3.67
N ALA A 126 0.35 14.19 2.47
CA ALA A 126 -0.14 13.11 1.61
C ALA A 126 -0.04 11.73 2.30
N CYS A 127 1.13 11.42 2.87
CA CYS A 127 1.33 10.20 3.67
C CYS A 127 0.34 10.05 4.81
N ALA A 128 0.08 11.14 5.54
CA ALA A 128 -0.87 11.15 6.66
C ALA A 128 -2.30 10.86 6.20
N MET A 129 -2.70 11.43 5.07
CA MET A 129 -4.00 11.13 4.45
C MET A 129 -4.13 9.65 4.10
N GLN A 130 -3.10 9.04 3.51
CA GLN A 130 -3.05 7.62 3.20
C GLN A 130 -3.18 6.76 4.46
N VAL A 131 -2.37 7.03 5.49
CA VAL A 131 -2.39 6.29 6.76
C VAL A 131 -3.77 6.34 7.41
N GLN A 132 -4.41 7.51 7.42
CA GLN A 132 -5.74 7.68 8.00
C GLN A 132 -6.84 7.00 7.19
N ALA A 133 -6.74 6.98 5.86
CA ALA A 133 -7.74 6.37 5.00
C ALA A 133 -7.67 4.83 4.98
N PHE A 134 -6.47 4.26 5.07
CA PHE A 134 -6.22 2.83 4.91
C PHE A 134 -5.70 2.20 6.20
N ARG A 135 -6.57 2.06 7.19
CA ARG A 135 -6.23 1.60 8.56
C ARG A 135 -6.47 0.12 8.82
N LYS A 136 -6.98 -0.64 7.82
CA LYS A 136 -7.33 -2.05 7.98
C LYS A 136 -6.86 -2.90 6.81
N VAL A 137 -6.42 -4.13 7.12
CA VAL A 137 -6.15 -5.20 6.15
C VAL A 137 -6.94 -6.43 6.58
N ASN A 138 -7.84 -6.91 5.73
CA ASN A 138 -8.69 -8.07 6.01
C ASN A 138 -9.38 -8.00 7.39
N GLY A 139 -9.80 -6.79 7.79
CA GLY A 139 -10.42 -6.53 9.09
C GLY A 139 -9.44 -6.29 10.26
N TYR A 140 -8.14 -6.48 10.08
CA TYR A 140 -7.13 -6.21 11.11
C TYR A 140 -6.61 -4.78 11.01
N ALA A 141 -6.45 -4.12 12.18
CA ALA A 141 -5.82 -2.80 12.22
C ALA A 141 -4.36 -2.88 11.78
N PHE A 142 -3.97 -2.00 10.87
CA PHE A 142 -2.61 -1.89 10.37
C PHE A 142 -2.31 -0.45 9.93
N ALA A 143 -1.04 -0.16 9.65
CA ALA A 143 -0.65 1.09 9.01
C ALA A 143 0.36 0.79 7.89
N SER A 144 0.10 1.30 6.68
CA SER A 144 0.93 1.05 5.49
C SER A 144 2.38 1.54 5.64
N THR A 145 2.61 2.52 6.51
CA THR A 145 3.89 3.22 6.67
C THR A 145 4.47 3.15 8.08
N MET A 146 3.77 2.53 9.05
CA MET A 146 4.23 2.44 10.45
C MET A 146 4.79 1.05 10.75
N CYS A 147 6.06 0.81 10.43
CA CYS A 147 6.71 -0.50 10.59
C CYS A 147 6.71 -1.00 12.04
N ILE A 148 6.92 -0.14 13.04
CA ILE A 148 7.00 -0.52 14.46
C ILE A 148 5.69 -1.11 14.98
N GLY A 149 4.54 -0.50 14.66
CA GLY A 149 3.23 -1.01 15.05
C GLY A 149 2.94 -2.39 14.42
N ASN A 150 3.27 -2.54 13.14
CA ASN A 150 3.12 -3.80 12.41
C ASN A 150 4.07 -4.88 12.95
N LEU A 151 5.32 -4.53 13.28
CA LEU A 151 6.30 -5.46 13.87
C LEU A 151 5.80 -6.01 15.21
N ARG A 152 5.31 -5.14 16.11
CA ARG A 152 4.71 -5.53 17.37
C ARG A 152 3.53 -6.49 17.17
N SER A 153 2.55 -6.10 16.36
CA SER A 153 1.36 -6.92 16.11
C SER A 153 1.68 -8.25 15.41
N GLY A 154 2.69 -8.25 14.53
CA GLY A 154 3.21 -9.45 13.88
C GLY A 154 3.81 -10.43 14.88
N MET A 155 4.66 -9.96 15.79
CA MET A 155 5.27 -10.79 16.85
C MET A 155 4.25 -11.28 17.86
N GLU A 156 3.32 -10.42 18.32
CA GLU A 156 2.22 -10.83 19.20
C GLU A 156 1.41 -11.98 18.57
N SER A 157 1.08 -11.86 17.27
CA SER A 157 0.34 -12.90 16.54
C SER A 157 1.19 -14.18 16.38
N LEU A 158 2.48 -14.07 16.14
CA LEU A 158 3.37 -15.23 16.00
C LEU A 158 3.49 -16.00 17.32
N CYS A 159 3.66 -15.30 18.43
CA CYS A 159 3.67 -15.90 19.77
C CYS A 159 2.34 -16.58 20.11
N ALA A 160 1.22 -15.96 19.77
CA ALA A 160 -0.12 -16.55 19.96
C ALA A 160 -0.28 -17.83 19.11
N TYR A 161 0.22 -17.84 17.87
CA TYR A 161 0.25 -19.06 17.03
C TYR A 161 1.08 -20.18 17.69
N GLY A 162 2.21 -19.85 18.31
CA GLY A 162 3.02 -20.82 19.04
C GLY A 162 2.24 -21.63 20.07
N LYS A 163 1.25 -20.99 20.72
CA LYS A 163 0.37 -21.60 21.73
C LYS A 163 -0.86 -22.28 21.13
N THR A 164 -1.54 -21.61 20.19
CA THR A 164 -2.86 -22.03 19.68
C THR A 164 -2.80 -22.95 18.47
N LYS A 165 -1.70 -22.90 17.71
CA LYS A 165 -1.52 -23.56 16.40
C LYS A 165 -2.59 -23.19 15.35
N ASP A 166 -3.34 -22.11 15.58
CA ASP A 166 -4.35 -21.63 14.64
C ASP A 166 -3.72 -20.96 13.42
N LYS A 167 -3.91 -21.57 12.25
CA LYS A 167 -3.38 -21.07 10.95
C LYS A 167 -3.86 -19.66 10.59
N LYS A 168 -5.03 -19.22 11.07
CA LYS A 168 -5.53 -17.87 10.85
C LYS A 168 -4.68 -16.83 11.58
N ILE A 169 -4.20 -17.17 12.78
CA ILE A 169 -3.31 -16.31 13.56
C ILE A 169 -1.93 -16.24 12.91
N LEU A 170 -1.42 -17.35 12.36
CA LEU A 170 -0.19 -17.35 11.58
C LEU A 170 -0.33 -16.48 10.31
N GLN A 171 -1.42 -16.61 9.59
CA GLN A 171 -1.71 -15.78 8.40
C GLN A 171 -1.76 -14.28 8.76
N LYS A 172 -2.39 -13.93 9.89
CA LYS A 172 -2.40 -12.55 10.41
C LYS A 172 -0.98 -12.03 10.66
N SER A 173 -0.12 -12.83 11.29
CA SER A 173 1.30 -12.50 11.49
C SER A 173 1.99 -12.27 10.14
N GLY A 174 1.76 -13.14 9.17
CA GLY A 174 2.29 -13.02 7.81
C GLY A 174 1.90 -11.72 7.10
N TYR A 175 0.68 -11.23 7.30
CA TYR A 175 0.27 -9.93 6.76
C TYR A 175 1.09 -8.78 7.33
N TYR A 176 1.34 -8.74 8.64
CA TYR A 176 2.14 -7.68 9.26
C TYR A 176 3.58 -7.68 8.78
N PHE A 177 4.24 -8.85 8.75
CA PHE A 177 5.61 -8.95 8.24
C PHE A 177 5.70 -8.68 6.74
N GLY A 178 4.71 -9.11 5.96
CA GLY A 178 4.62 -8.83 4.54
C GLY A 178 4.55 -7.32 4.25
N ILE A 179 3.77 -6.57 5.02
CA ILE A 179 3.69 -5.10 4.90
C ILE A 179 5.04 -4.44 5.18
N ILE A 180 5.75 -4.85 6.24
CA ILE A 180 7.08 -4.33 6.56
C ILE A 180 8.07 -4.63 5.43
N PHE A 181 8.04 -5.85 4.91
CA PHE A 181 8.90 -6.27 3.80
C PHE A 181 8.64 -5.46 2.53
N LEU A 182 7.37 -5.24 2.18
CA LEU A 182 6.98 -4.44 1.02
C LEU A 182 7.36 -2.96 1.18
N PHE A 183 7.25 -2.40 2.40
CA PHE A 183 7.75 -1.07 2.72
C PHE A 183 9.27 -0.98 2.50
N ALA A 184 10.03 -1.97 2.96
CA ALA A 184 11.48 -2.02 2.76
C ALA A 184 11.86 -2.10 1.27
N ILE A 185 11.12 -2.88 0.46
CA ILE A 185 11.27 -2.90 -1.00
C ILE A 185 11.03 -1.51 -1.60
N GLY A 186 9.98 -0.82 -1.18
CA GLY A 186 9.68 0.54 -1.62
C GLY A 186 10.78 1.53 -1.29
N ALA A 187 11.33 1.46 -0.07
CA ALA A 187 12.44 2.31 0.35
C ALA A 187 13.72 2.01 -0.45
N ALA A 188 14.03 0.74 -0.70
CA ALA A 188 15.17 0.33 -1.53
C ALA A 188 15.02 0.82 -2.98
N LEU A 189 13.83 0.65 -3.56
CA LEU A 189 13.50 1.14 -4.89
C LEU A 189 13.65 2.66 -4.97
N GLY A 190 13.10 3.41 -4.00
CA GLY A 190 13.23 4.85 -3.91
C GLY A 190 14.68 5.30 -3.83
N GLY A 191 15.45 4.70 -2.91
CA GLY A 191 16.88 4.99 -2.73
C GLY A 191 17.71 4.70 -3.98
N HIS A 192 17.35 3.67 -4.76
CA HIS A 192 17.99 3.37 -6.03
C HIS A 192 17.62 4.39 -7.11
N MET A 193 16.35 4.65 -7.32
CA MET A 193 15.85 5.53 -8.37
C MET A 193 16.27 6.99 -8.20
N ILE A 194 16.37 7.49 -6.96
CA ILE A 194 16.84 8.84 -6.66
C ILE A 194 18.22 9.12 -7.29
N LYS A 195 19.10 8.13 -7.34
CA LYS A 195 20.45 8.27 -7.92
C LYS A 195 20.44 8.56 -9.42
N TYR A 196 19.38 8.14 -10.13
CA TYR A 196 19.27 8.27 -11.59
C TYR A 196 18.41 9.45 -12.03
N ILE A 197 17.28 9.66 -11.33
CA ILE A 197 16.25 10.63 -11.77
C ILE A 197 15.96 11.73 -10.72
N GLY A 198 16.69 11.76 -9.61
CA GLY A 198 16.63 12.83 -8.61
C GLY A 198 15.22 13.14 -8.12
N ALA A 199 14.81 14.42 -8.22
CA ALA A 199 13.50 14.90 -7.82
C ALA A 199 12.32 14.11 -8.41
N LYS A 200 12.47 13.64 -9.64
CA LYS A 200 11.40 12.93 -10.37
C LYS A 200 11.15 11.50 -9.84
N ALA A 201 12.01 10.98 -8.94
CA ALA A 201 11.81 9.66 -8.34
C ALA A 201 10.47 9.55 -7.60
N ILE A 202 9.91 10.64 -7.09
CA ILE A 202 8.60 10.66 -6.44
C ILE A 202 7.46 10.27 -7.40
N TRP A 203 7.61 10.46 -8.71
CA TRP A 203 6.60 10.08 -9.69
C TRP A 203 6.40 8.58 -9.81
N ILE A 204 7.38 7.77 -9.39
CA ILE A 204 7.20 6.32 -9.27
C ILE A 204 6.14 6.01 -8.23
N SER A 205 6.13 6.76 -7.10
CA SER A 205 5.05 6.66 -6.11
C SER A 205 3.69 7.01 -6.71
N CYS A 206 3.61 8.06 -7.55
CA CYS A 206 2.38 8.40 -8.25
C CYS A 206 1.86 7.26 -9.14
N LEU A 207 2.76 6.57 -9.87
CA LEU A 207 2.39 5.41 -10.69
C LEU A 207 1.89 4.24 -9.84
N ILE A 208 2.56 3.95 -8.72
CA ILE A 208 2.17 2.89 -7.77
C ILE A 208 0.78 3.19 -7.18
N LEU A 209 0.54 4.44 -6.79
CA LEU A 209 -0.76 4.88 -6.26
C LEU A 209 -1.86 4.85 -7.32
N LEU A 210 -1.54 5.18 -8.57
CA LEU A 210 -2.48 5.07 -9.68
C LEU A 210 -2.91 3.61 -9.92
N ILE A 211 -1.97 2.65 -9.83
CA ILE A 211 -2.30 1.22 -9.90
C ILE A 211 -3.25 0.85 -8.75
N SER A 212 -2.98 1.31 -7.53
CA SER A 212 -3.87 1.09 -6.39
C SER A 212 -5.28 1.65 -6.62
N PHE A 213 -5.35 2.86 -7.16
CA PHE A 213 -6.62 3.52 -7.51
C PHE A 213 -7.40 2.71 -8.55
N LEU A 214 -6.76 2.29 -9.65
CA LEU A 214 -7.40 1.50 -10.71
C LEU A 214 -7.86 0.13 -10.18
N CYS A 215 -7.07 -0.54 -9.35
CA CYS A 215 -7.46 -1.81 -8.74
C CYS A 215 -8.71 -1.66 -7.84
N MET A 216 -8.86 -0.54 -7.15
CA MET A 216 -10.04 -0.27 -6.34
C MET A 216 -11.27 0.00 -7.22
N PHE A 217 -11.11 0.77 -8.29
CA PHE A 217 -12.19 1.13 -9.21
C PHE A 217 -12.79 -0.09 -9.93
N ILE A 218 -11.94 -0.94 -10.51
CA ILE A 218 -12.36 -2.14 -11.26
C ILE A 218 -13.21 -3.08 -10.39
N LYS A 219 -12.93 -3.18 -9.09
CA LYS A 219 -13.69 -4.07 -8.22
C LYS A 219 -14.98 -3.45 -7.70
N GLU A 220 -15.04 -2.15 -7.52
CA GLU A 220 -16.29 -1.45 -7.20
C GLU A 220 -17.30 -1.63 -8.34
N GLU A 221 -16.85 -1.47 -9.59
CA GLU A 221 -17.68 -1.69 -10.78
C GLU A 221 -18.19 -3.14 -10.86
N LYS A 222 -17.35 -4.14 -10.51
CA LYS A 222 -17.78 -5.54 -10.44
C LYS A 222 -18.75 -5.86 -9.29
N GLU A 223 -18.71 -5.13 -8.19
CA GLU A 223 -19.65 -5.29 -7.08
C GLU A 223 -21.01 -4.63 -7.38
N GLU A 224 -21.03 -3.57 -8.20
CA GLU A 224 -22.25 -2.92 -8.69
C GLU A 224 -22.91 -3.70 -9.84
N HIS A 225 -22.14 -4.46 -10.63
CA HIS A 225 -22.61 -5.28 -11.75
C HIS A 225 -22.30 -6.79 -11.52
N PRO A 226 -23.14 -7.50 -10.75
CA PRO A 226 -22.93 -8.91 -10.46
C PRO A 226 -22.93 -9.80 -11.72
N GLU A 227 -23.57 -9.36 -12.80
CA GLU A 227 -23.60 -10.03 -14.11
C GLU A 227 -22.18 -10.26 -14.68
N ILE A 228 -21.28 -9.28 -14.51
CA ILE A 228 -19.87 -9.38 -14.95
C ILE A 228 -19.15 -10.48 -14.17
N MET A 229 -19.48 -10.65 -12.90
CA MET A 229 -18.88 -11.71 -12.07
C MET A 229 -19.39 -13.12 -12.45
N GLU A 230 -20.64 -13.24 -12.86
CA GLU A 230 -21.20 -14.51 -13.33
C GLU A 230 -20.55 -14.91 -14.66
N GLU A 231 -20.41 -13.98 -15.59
CA GLU A 231 -19.76 -14.21 -16.88
C GLU A 231 -18.28 -14.57 -16.74
N GLU A 232 -17.52 -13.88 -15.87
CA GLU A 232 -16.12 -14.23 -15.56
C GLU A 232 -16.01 -15.62 -14.92
N GLN A 233 -16.97 -16.02 -14.10
CA GLN A 233 -16.99 -17.33 -13.46
C GLN A 233 -17.26 -18.43 -14.47
N GLU A 234 -18.19 -18.21 -15.38
CA GLU A 234 -18.51 -19.14 -16.47
C GLU A 234 -17.31 -19.32 -17.42
N ILE A 235 -16.65 -18.23 -17.82
CA ILE A 235 -15.43 -18.29 -18.64
C ILE A 235 -14.33 -19.07 -17.91
N ARG A 236 -14.15 -18.85 -16.62
CA ARG A 236 -13.12 -19.53 -15.81
C ARG A 236 -13.40 -21.03 -15.69
N ASP A 237 -14.66 -21.42 -15.54
CA ASP A 237 -15.04 -22.82 -15.42
C ASP A 237 -14.96 -23.53 -16.78
N ASN A 238 -15.31 -22.86 -17.88
CA ASN A 238 -15.08 -23.32 -19.24
C ASN A 238 -13.59 -23.55 -19.53
N LEU A 239 -12.71 -22.62 -19.14
CA LEU A 239 -11.27 -22.77 -19.28
C LEU A 239 -10.69 -23.93 -18.46
N LYS A 240 -11.24 -24.18 -17.27
CA LYS A 240 -10.86 -25.36 -16.47
C LYS A 240 -11.26 -26.67 -17.15
N ASN A 241 -12.46 -26.71 -17.73
CA ASN A 241 -12.96 -27.90 -18.45
C ASN A 241 -12.10 -28.18 -19.69
N ILE A 242 -11.82 -27.17 -20.52
CA ILE A 242 -10.93 -27.27 -21.68
C ILE A 242 -9.53 -27.78 -21.27
N ARG A 243 -9.00 -27.28 -20.16
CA ARG A 243 -7.68 -27.70 -19.65
C ARG A 243 -7.69 -29.14 -19.14
N LYS A 244 -8.83 -29.62 -18.62
CA LYS A 244 -9.01 -31.02 -18.21
C LYS A 244 -9.09 -31.93 -19.43
N GLU A 245 -9.92 -31.57 -20.41
CA GLU A 245 -10.04 -32.30 -21.66
C GLU A 245 -8.71 -32.40 -22.42
N ALA A 246 -7.95 -31.30 -22.46
CA ALA A 246 -6.61 -31.32 -23.07
C ALA A 246 -5.65 -32.29 -22.38
N LYS A 247 -5.68 -32.39 -21.04
CA LYS A 247 -4.89 -33.38 -20.29
C LYS A 247 -5.34 -34.80 -20.52
N ASP A 248 -6.65 -35.04 -20.63
CA ASP A 248 -7.21 -36.37 -20.89
C ASP A 248 -6.80 -36.84 -22.31
N VAL A 249 -6.81 -35.94 -23.30
CA VAL A 249 -6.31 -36.20 -24.65
C VAL A 249 -4.79 -36.49 -24.66
N GLU A 250 -4.00 -35.70 -23.93
CA GLU A 250 -2.55 -35.92 -23.79
C GLU A 250 -2.25 -37.32 -23.23
N HIS A 251 -3.00 -37.75 -22.21
CA HIS A 251 -2.85 -39.08 -21.60
C HIS A 251 -3.22 -40.20 -22.57
N ILE A 252 -4.30 -40.02 -23.35
CA ILE A 252 -4.71 -41.02 -24.38
C ILE A 252 -3.63 -41.15 -25.47
N LEU A 253 -3.05 -40.03 -25.91
CA LEU A 253 -1.99 -40.04 -26.92
C LEU A 253 -0.70 -40.69 -26.39
N GLU A 254 -0.36 -40.48 -25.13
CA GLU A 254 0.79 -41.15 -24.50
C GLU A 254 0.59 -42.65 -24.38
N ASP A 255 -0.62 -43.10 -24.01
CA ASP A 255 -0.95 -44.53 -23.89
C ASP A 255 -0.96 -45.21 -25.26
N ASP A 256 -1.50 -44.55 -26.29
CA ASP A 256 -1.50 -45.07 -27.66
C ASP A 256 -0.07 -45.20 -28.23
N PHE A 257 0.76 -44.16 -27.96
CA PHE A 257 2.18 -44.19 -28.35
C PHE A 257 2.97 -45.29 -27.65
N ARG A 258 2.76 -45.52 -26.35
CA ARG A 258 3.36 -46.64 -25.61
C ARG A 258 2.92 -48.01 -26.18
N SER A 259 1.63 -48.16 -26.49
CA SER A 259 1.11 -49.42 -27.05
C SER A 259 1.67 -49.73 -28.43
N GLN A 260 2.03 -48.72 -29.23
CA GLN A 260 2.65 -48.91 -30.55
C GLN A 260 4.14 -49.26 -30.45
N ILE A 261 4.82 -48.84 -29.41
CA ILE A 261 6.23 -49.22 -29.16
C ILE A 261 6.33 -50.66 -28.67
N GLU A 262 5.42 -51.11 -27.80
CA GLU A 262 5.43 -52.49 -27.28
C GLU A 262 5.05 -53.56 -28.32
N LYS A 263 4.45 -53.17 -29.45
CA LYS A 263 4.08 -54.08 -30.55
C LYS A 263 5.17 -54.23 -31.64
N LYS A 264 6.30 -53.57 -31.50
CA LYS A 264 7.47 -53.68 -32.37
C LYS A 264 8.59 -54.43 -31.67
#